data_2680da8734840e4e84bbcc47f0a4bb44
#
_entry.id   2680da8734840e4e84bbcc47f0a4bb44
#
_cell.length_a   1.000
_cell.length_b   1.000
_cell.length_c   1.000
_cell.angle_alpha   90.00
_cell.angle_beta   90.00
_cell.angle_gamma   90.00
#
_symmetry.space_group_name_H-M   'P 1'
#
loop_
_entity.id
_entity.type
_entity.pdbx_description
1 polymer ?
#
loop_
_entity_poly.entity_id
_entity_poly.type
_entity_poly.pdbx_seq_one_letter_code
_entity_poly.pdbx_strand_id
1 'polypeptide(L)'
;MSVFGLVGLQDARALQRLMESNAGYAVRIQGHGVEPGAAQEALTALPPNAVAAQKRGYGLWEGNRLLAFADVIIGWPEPGTAHIGLLMADSERVGEGLGRRLHEAIVTELRGAEGLCCLRLAIVDANADVAEPFWKKMGYQPTSQVAAHRQGTVESASRIWRRKLGCGAEASAGPN
;
A
#
# COMPACT_ATOMS: atom_id res chain seq x y z
N MET A 1 -1.96 -2.72 -22.65
CA MET A 1 -0.83 -2.05 -21.95
C MET A 1 -1.44 -1.31 -20.74
N SER A 2 -0.90 -1.50 -19.55
CA SER A 2 -1.40 -0.79 -18.38
C SER A 2 -0.60 0.48 -18.12
N VAL A 3 -1.30 1.51 -17.62
CA VAL A 3 -0.77 2.83 -17.33
C VAL A 3 -0.80 3.07 -15.82
N PHE A 4 0.30 3.58 -15.27
CA PHE A 4 0.38 4.02 -13.87
C PHE A 4 -0.25 5.40 -13.73
N GLY A 5 -1.03 5.61 -12.66
CA GLY A 5 -1.68 6.88 -12.40
C GLY A 5 -2.28 6.99 -11.02
N LEU A 6 -2.77 8.19 -10.68
CA LEU A 6 -3.46 8.42 -9.42
C LEU A 6 -4.88 7.82 -9.45
N VAL A 7 -5.35 7.45 -8.27
CA VAL A 7 -6.72 6.97 -8.02
C VAL A 7 -7.32 7.87 -6.94
N GLY A 8 -8.43 8.49 -7.25
CA GLY A 8 -9.14 9.40 -6.35
C GLY A 8 -10.61 9.01 -6.14
N LEU A 9 -11.36 9.86 -5.43
CA LEU A 9 -12.78 9.59 -5.12
C LEU A 9 -13.65 9.40 -6.37
N GLN A 10 -13.31 10.06 -7.48
CA GLN A 10 -13.99 9.89 -8.78
C GLN A 10 -13.87 8.44 -9.31
N ASP A 11 -12.86 7.69 -8.85
CA ASP A 11 -12.56 6.33 -9.30
C ASP A 11 -13.10 5.26 -8.33
N ALA A 12 -13.83 5.67 -7.30
CA ALA A 12 -14.31 4.77 -6.23
C ALA A 12 -15.05 3.55 -6.77
N ARG A 13 -15.80 3.69 -7.87
CA ARG A 13 -16.52 2.57 -8.49
C ARG A 13 -15.56 1.54 -9.11
N ALA A 14 -14.48 1.97 -9.72
CA ALA A 14 -13.46 1.07 -10.28
C ALA A 14 -12.70 0.34 -9.16
N LEU A 15 -12.35 1.06 -8.09
CA LEU A 15 -11.72 0.48 -6.92
C LEU A 15 -12.63 -0.52 -6.20
N GLN A 16 -13.92 -0.20 -6.06
CA GLN A 16 -14.89 -1.11 -5.44
C GLN A 16 -14.94 -2.46 -6.17
N ARG A 17 -14.96 -2.46 -7.50
CA ARG A 17 -14.92 -3.69 -8.31
C ARG A 17 -13.63 -4.47 -8.09
N LEU A 18 -12.49 -3.78 -8.02
CA LEU A 18 -11.21 -4.42 -7.74
C LEU A 18 -11.20 -5.05 -6.34
N MET A 19 -11.75 -4.38 -5.33
CA MET A 19 -11.86 -4.92 -3.97
C MET A 19 -12.78 -6.14 -3.93
N GLU A 20 -13.91 -6.10 -4.62
CA GLU A 20 -14.86 -7.22 -4.73
C GLU A 20 -14.22 -8.44 -5.41
N SER A 21 -13.35 -8.24 -6.39
CA SER A 21 -12.58 -9.35 -6.98
C SER A 21 -11.63 -10.01 -5.97
N ASN A 22 -11.23 -9.30 -4.92
CA ASN A 22 -10.34 -9.76 -3.85
C ASN A 22 -11.07 -10.06 -2.53
N ALA A 23 -12.29 -10.57 -2.58
CA ALA A 23 -13.11 -10.84 -1.39
C ALA A 23 -12.40 -11.70 -0.33
N GLY A 24 -11.54 -12.63 -0.74
CA GLY A 24 -10.75 -13.46 0.18
C GLY A 24 -9.79 -12.65 1.08
N TYR A 25 -9.24 -11.57 0.59
CA TYR A 25 -8.44 -10.65 1.41
C TYR A 25 -9.30 -10.01 2.51
N ALA A 26 -10.46 -9.46 2.14
CA ALA A 26 -11.39 -8.86 3.10
C ALA A 26 -11.77 -9.85 4.22
N VAL A 27 -12.11 -11.08 3.86
CA VAL A 27 -12.46 -12.13 4.85
C VAL A 27 -11.29 -12.40 5.81
N ARG A 28 -10.04 -12.44 5.32
CA ARG A 28 -8.86 -12.71 6.18
C ARG A 28 -8.61 -11.61 7.19
N ILE A 29 -8.81 -10.34 6.82
CA ILE A 29 -8.47 -9.23 7.71
C ILE A 29 -9.63 -8.64 8.50
N GLN A 30 -10.88 -8.86 8.09
CA GLN A 30 -12.06 -8.34 8.78
C GLN A 30 -13.14 -9.38 9.08
N GLY A 31 -13.02 -10.60 8.58
CA GLY A 31 -13.93 -11.70 8.86
C GLY A 31 -15.19 -11.74 8.01
N HIS A 32 -15.40 -10.80 7.12
CA HIS A 32 -16.52 -10.72 6.19
C HIS A 32 -16.09 -10.18 4.82
N GLY A 33 -16.97 -10.25 3.83
CA GLY A 33 -16.70 -9.77 2.49
C GLY A 33 -16.58 -8.25 2.38
N VAL A 34 -16.41 -7.77 1.16
CA VAL A 34 -16.26 -6.33 0.86
C VAL A 34 -17.61 -5.62 1.03
N GLU A 35 -17.63 -4.61 1.89
CA GLU A 35 -18.82 -3.80 2.15
C GLU A 35 -19.08 -2.78 1.03
N PRO A 36 -20.35 -2.42 0.78
CA PRO A 36 -20.67 -1.25 -0.02
C PRO A 36 -19.98 0.00 0.59
N GLY A 37 -19.26 0.77 -0.24
CA GLY A 37 -18.52 1.93 0.23
C GLY A 37 -17.09 1.66 0.72
N ALA A 38 -16.62 0.42 0.71
CA ALA A 38 -15.25 0.08 1.09
C ALA A 38 -14.19 0.85 0.30
N ALA A 39 -14.44 1.11 -0.99
CA ALA A 39 -13.55 1.91 -1.82
C ALA A 39 -13.47 3.37 -1.36
N GLN A 40 -14.60 3.98 -1.00
CA GLN A 40 -14.60 5.35 -0.47
C GLN A 40 -13.84 5.43 0.85
N GLU A 41 -14.06 4.46 1.73
CA GLU A 41 -13.31 4.36 2.98
C GLU A 41 -11.80 4.21 2.71
N ALA A 42 -11.39 3.30 1.85
CA ALA A 42 -9.98 3.11 1.49
C ALA A 42 -9.33 4.39 0.93
N LEU A 43 -10.10 5.21 0.19
CA LEU A 43 -9.61 6.46 -0.40
C LEU A 43 -9.56 7.63 0.59
N THR A 44 -10.29 7.58 1.70
CA THR A 44 -10.44 8.71 2.63
C THR A 44 -9.94 8.44 4.04
N ALA A 45 -9.92 7.18 4.50
CA ALA A 45 -9.46 6.83 5.85
C ALA A 45 -8.01 7.24 6.06
N LEU A 46 -7.73 7.77 7.24
CA LEU A 46 -6.40 8.22 7.66
C LEU A 46 -6.02 7.54 8.98
N PRO A 47 -4.77 7.10 9.11
CA PRO A 47 -4.27 6.65 10.40
C PRO A 47 -4.16 7.85 11.38
N PRO A 48 -4.04 7.59 12.70
CA PRO A 48 -3.88 8.64 13.68
C PRO A 48 -2.73 9.61 13.33
N ASN A 49 -2.99 10.90 13.48
CA ASN A 49 -2.04 12.00 13.22
C ASN A 49 -1.64 12.19 11.74
N ALA A 50 -2.24 11.48 10.80
CA ALA A 50 -2.08 11.76 9.38
C ALA A 50 -3.11 12.80 8.91
N VAL A 51 -2.77 13.53 7.85
CA VAL A 51 -3.65 14.51 7.20
C VAL A 51 -3.92 14.13 5.74
N ALA A 52 -5.02 14.60 5.20
CA ALA A 52 -5.46 14.24 3.84
C ALA A 52 -4.40 14.53 2.75
N ALA A 53 -3.62 15.60 2.92
CA ALA A 53 -2.55 15.97 2.01
C ALA A 53 -1.42 14.91 1.89
N GLN A 54 -1.28 14.03 2.88
CA GLN A 54 -0.28 12.95 2.88
C GLN A 54 -0.76 11.69 2.13
N LYS A 55 -2.08 11.56 1.91
CA LYS A 55 -2.67 10.37 1.30
C LYS A 55 -2.58 10.39 -0.22
N ARG A 56 -2.17 9.27 -0.81
CA ARG A 56 -2.13 9.04 -2.25
C ARG A 56 -2.71 7.67 -2.59
N GLY A 57 -3.65 7.63 -3.52
CA GLY A 57 -4.05 6.40 -4.19
C GLY A 57 -3.25 6.26 -5.49
N TYR A 58 -2.62 5.11 -5.69
CA TYR A 58 -1.93 4.78 -6.93
C TYR A 58 -2.57 3.56 -7.60
N GLY A 59 -2.61 3.55 -8.91
CA GLY A 59 -3.20 2.45 -9.66
C GLY A 59 -2.48 2.09 -10.94
N LEU A 60 -2.72 0.87 -11.41
CA LEU A 60 -2.45 0.45 -12.77
C LEU A 60 -3.78 0.33 -13.51
N TRP A 61 -3.88 0.99 -14.64
CA TRP A 61 -5.09 1.11 -15.44
C TRP A 61 -4.94 0.45 -16.81
N GLU A 62 -5.97 -0.22 -17.26
CA GLU A 62 -6.13 -0.67 -18.64
C GLU A 62 -7.47 -0.16 -19.17
N GLY A 63 -7.41 0.91 -19.96
CA GLY A 63 -8.62 1.66 -20.28
C GLY A 63 -9.30 2.17 -19.01
N ASN A 64 -10.56 1.81 -18.80
CA ASN A 64 -11.35 2.18 -17.61
C ASN A 64 -11.32 1.12 -16.49
N ARG A 65 -10.53 0.06 -16.64
CA ARG A 65 -10.39 -0.99 -15.64
C ARG A 65 -9.18 -0.73 -14.76
N LEU A 66 -9.40 -0.67 -13.46
CA LEU A 66 -8.33 -0.63 -12.46
C LEU A 66 -7.84 -2.07 -12.21
N LEU A 67 -6.59 -2.33 -12.54
CA LEU A 67 -5.98 -3.66 -12.43
C LEU A 67 -5.23 -3.89 -11.13
N ALA A 68 -4.75 -2.83 -10.51
CA ALA A 68 -4.10 -2.87 -9.21
C ALA A 68 -4.22 -1.51 -8.53
N PHE A 69 -4.25 -1.51 -7.21
CA PHE A 69 -4.38 -0.32 -6.37
C PHE A 69 -3.45 -0.39 -5.18
N ALA A 70 -2.91 0.75 -4.79
CA ALA A 70 -2.23 0.92 -3.52
C ALA A 70 -2.63 2.23 -2.85
N ASP A 71 -2.85 2.16 -1.53
CA ASP A 71 -3.01 3.30 -0.64
C ASP A 71 -1.67 3.62 0.03
N VAL A 72 -1.21 4.86 -0.07
CA VAL A 72 0.08 5.30 0.48
C VAL A 72 -0.09 6.58 1.27
N ILE A 73 0.47 6.62 2.48
CA ILE A 73 0.54 7.80 3.33
C ILE A 73 1.99 8.29 3.36
N ILE A 74 2.25 9.42 2.75
CA ILE A 74 3.59 10.00 2.60
C ILE A 74 3.92 10.84 3.83
N GLY A 75 5.12 10.64 4.41
CA GLY A 75 5.54 11.35 5.62
C GLY A 75 4.84 10.88 6.90
N TRP A 76 4.43 9.62 6.96
CA TRP A 76 3.77 9.01 8.12
C TRP A 76 4.36 7.61 8.39
N PRO A 77 4.53 7.21 9.65
CA PRO A 77 4.30 7.95 10.91
C PRO A 77 5.36 9.03 11.22
N GLU A 78 6.42 9.09 10.45
CA GLU A 78 7.50 10.07 10.56
C GLU A 78 7.83 10.68 9.17
N PRO A 79 8.37 11.89 9.07
CA PRO A 79 8.57 12.62 7.81
C PRO A 79 9.35 11.86 6.73
N GLY A 80 10.35 11.06 7.10
CA GLY A 80 11.19 10.29 6.17
C GLY A 80 10.56 8.98 5.68
N THR A 81 9.32 8.66 6.06
CA THR A 81 8.67 7.38 5.79
C THR A 81 7.43 7.56 4.92
N ALA A 82 7.23 6.65 3.96
CA ALA A 82 5.93 6.46 3.31
C ALA A 82 5.36 5.08 3.70
N HIS A 83 4.12 5.07 4.15
CA HIS A 83 3.42 3.86 4.59
C HIS A 83 2.48 3.36 3.50
N ILE A 84 2.66 2.11 3.08
CA ILE A 84 1.73 1.42 2.19
C ILE A 84 0.68 0.75 3.07
N GLY A 85 -0.52 1.33 3.11
CA GLY A 85 -1.64 0.82 3.91
C GLY A 85 -2.36 -0.36 3.26
N LEU A 86 -2.39 -0.37 1.94
CA LEU A 86 -3.01 -1.41 1.13
C LEU A 86 -2.27 -1.53 -0.20
N LEU A 87 -2.09 -2.74 -0.70
CA LEU A 87 -1.74 -3.03 -2.08
C LEU A 87 -2.50 -4.27 -2.52
N MET A 88 -3.27 -4.15 -3.57
CA MET A 88 -3.99 -5.28 -4.16
C MET A 88 -3.94 -5.25 -5.69
N ALA A 89 -4.07 -6.42 -6.28
CA ALA A 89 -4.14 -6.62 -7.72
C ALA A 89 -5.36 -7.47 -8.06
N ASP A 90 -5.83 -7.35 -9.29
CA ASP A 90 -6.98 -8.09 -9.81
C ASP A 90 -6.76 -9.61 -9.68
N SER A 91 -7.61 -10.27 -8.90
CA SER A 91 -7.49 -11.70 -8.63
C SER A 91 -7.79 -12.58 -9.84
N GLU A 92 -8.45 -12.05 -10.86
CA GLU A 92 -8.69 -12.75 -12.12
C GLU A 92 -7.43 -12.80 -13.00
N ARG A 93 -6.41 -11.98 -12.69
CA ARG A 93 -5.16 -11.84 -13.45
C ARG A 93 -3.92 -12.22 -12.64
N VAL A 94 -4.06 -13.24 -11.82
CA VAL A 94 -2.96 -13.80 -11.01
C VAL A 94 -1.84 -14.29 -11.91
N GLY A 95 -0.59 -14.01 -11.54
CA GLY A 95 0.60 -14.40 -12.30
C GLY A 95 1.08 -13.36 -13.32
N GLU A 96 0.32 -12.32 -13.62
CA GLU A 96 0.74 -11.24 -14.53
C GLU A 96 1.67 -10.20 -13.90
N GLY A 97 2.01 -10.36 -12.63
CA GLY A 97 2.93 -9.48 -11.91
C GLY A 97 2.40 -8.07 -11.66
N LEU A 98 1.09 -7.87 -11.65
CA LEU A 98 0.46 -6.55 -11.50
C LEU A 98 0.86 -5.86 -10.19
N GLY A 99 0.85 -6.59 -9.07
CA GLY A 99 1.25 -6.04 -7.76
C GLY A 99 2.71 -5.59 -7.75
N ARG A 100 3.61 -6.38 -8.34
CA ARG A 100 5.03 -6.00 -8.49
C ARG A 100 5.18 -4.76 -9.35
N ARG A 101 4.53 -4.70 -10.50
CA ARG A 101 4.60 -3.54 -11.42
C ARG A 101 4.10 -2.27 -10.77
N LEU A 102 2.98 -2.34 -10.04
CA LEU A 102 2.47 -1.20 -9.28
C LEU A 102 3.48 -0.77 -8.22
N HIS A 103 4.02 -1.71 -7.44
CA HIS A 103 4.99 -1.41 -6.41
C HIS A 103 6.27 -0.76 -6.98
N GLU A 104 6.81 -1.28 -8.08
CA GLU A 104 7.99 -0.72 -8.76
C GLU A 104 7.73 0.71 -9.27
N ALA A 105 6.54 0.99 -9.79
CA ALA A 105 6.13 2.33 -10.22
C ALA A 105 6.04 3.29 -9.03
N ILE A 106 5.47 2.86 -7.91
CA ILE A 106 5.41 3.64 -6.66
C ILE A 106 6.83 3.94 -6.14
N VAL A 107 7.72 2.95 -6.12
CA VAL A 107 9.12 3.15 -5.70
C VAL A 107 9.81 4.18 -6.58
N THR A 108 9.59 4.15 -7.88
CA THR A 108 10.15 5.13 -8.84
C THR A 108 9.61 6.53 -8.56
N GLU A 109 8.32 6.66 -8.37
CA GLU A 109 7.65 7.93 -8.02
C GLU A 109 8.19 8.51 -6.71
N LEU A 110 8.28 7.69 -5.66
CA LEU A 110 8.67 8.13 -4.32
C LEU A 110 10.17 8.40 -4.18
N ARG A 111 11.04 7.79 -4.99
CA ARG A 111 12.48 8.12 -5.00
C ARG A 111 12.77 9.56 -5.41
N GLY A 112 11.89 10.18 -6.18
CA GLY A 112 11.97 11.59 -6.53
C GLY A 112 11.51 12.54 -5.42
N ALA A 113 10.89 12.04 -4.36
CA ALA A 113 10.38 12.86 -3.27
C ALA A 113 11.50 13.20 -2.27
N GLU A 114 11.72 14.49 -2.06
CA GLU A 114 12.75 14.98 -1.16
C GLU A 114 12.49 14.52 0.28
N GLY A 115 13.54 14.03 0.95
CA GLY A 115 13.49 13.61 2.35
C GLY A 115 12.89 12.24 2.62
N LEU A 116 12.34 11.53 1.62
CA LEU A 116 11.86 10.17 1.78
C LEU A 116 13.02 9.16 1.74
N CYS A 117 13.14 8.36 2.80
CA CYS A 117 14.22 7.39 2.98
C CYS A 117 13.75 5.95 3.16
N CYS A 118 12.48 5.75 3.52
CA CYS A 118 11.98 4.45 3.93
C CYS A 118 10.54 4.22 3.44
N LEU A 119 10.27 3.00 3.00
CA LEU A 119 8.93 2.45 2.83
C LEU A 119 8.58 1.56 4.02
N ARG A 120 7.35 1.64 4.49
CA ARG A 120 6.82 0.92 5.64
C ARG A 120 5.48 0.31 5.29
N LEU A 121 5.20 -0.86 5.83
CA LEU A 121 3.88 -1.49 5.80
C LEU A 121 3.65 -2.34 7.04
N ALA A 122 2.41 -2.77 7.24
CA ALA A 122 2.04 -3.71 8.28
C ALA A 122 1.45 -4.97 7.65
N ILE A 123 1.91 -6.14 8.08
CA ILE A 123 1.34 -7.42 7.68
C ILE A 123 0.57 -7.99 8.86
N VAL A 124 -0.73 -8.19 8.68
CA VAL A 124 -1.60 -8.85 9.66
C VAL A 124 -1.29 -10.34 9.68
N ASP A 125 -1.13 -10.94 10.84
CA ASP A 125 -0.76 -12.36 10.98
C ASP A 125 -1.75 -13.28 10.25
N ALA A 126 -3.04 -12.96 10.26
CA ALA A 126 -4.07 -13.70 9.53
C ALA A 126 -3.85 -13.71 7.99
N ASN A 127 -3.03 -12.80 7.45
CA ASN A 127 -2.70 -12.71 6.03
C ASN A 127 -1.21 -12.97 5.73
N ALA A 128 -0.42 -13.33 6.73
CA ALA A 128 1.03 -13.46 6.64
C ALA A 128 1.48 -14.47 5.57
N ASP A 129 0.85 -15.63 5.51
CA ASP A 129 1.20 -16.70 4.57
C ASP A 129 1.11 -16.24 3.10
N VAL A 130 0.19 -15.33 2.79
CA VAL A 130 0.00 -14.77 1.44
C VAL A 130 0.92 -13.56 1.22
N ALA A 131 1.04 -12.67 2.20
CA ALA A 131 1.66 -11.37 2.05
C ALA A 131 3.19 -11.42 2.21
N GLU A 132 3.72 -12.17 3.18
CA GLU A 132 5.16 -12.18 3.47
C GLU A 132 6.04 -12.61 2.28
N PRO A 133 5.70 -13.67 1.51
CA PRO A 133 6.53 -14.05 0.36
C PRO A 133 6.61 -12.95 -0.70
N PHE A 134 5.51 -12.23 -0.93
CA PHE A 134 5.46 -11.11 -1.86
C PHE A 134 6.35 -9.95 -1.37
N TRP A 135 6.19 -9.53 -0.12
CA TRP A 135 6.92 -8.37 0.41
C TRP A 135 8.42 -8.64 0.58
N LYS A 136 8.81 -9.89 0.91
CA LYS A 136 10.22 -10.32 0.88
C LYS A 136 10.83 -10.13 -0.52
N LYS A 137 10.13 -10.56 -1.56
CA LYS A 137 10.58 -10.37 -2.96
C LYS A 137 10.68 -8.89 -3.34
N MET A 138 9.84 -8.04 -2.75
CA MET A 138 9.89 -6.59 -2.96
C MET A 138 10.98 -5.89 -2.12
N GLY A 139 11.80 -6.63 -1.38
CA GLY A 139 12.94 -6.11 -0.63
C GLY A 139 12.62 -5.59 0.78
N TYR A 140 11.44 -5.92 1.31
CA TYR A 140 11.07 -5.58 2.68
C TYR A 140 11.58 -6.63 3.66
N GLN A 141 11.85 -6.17 4.89
CA GLN A 141 12.24 -7.02 6.01
C GLN A 141 11.37 -6.75 7.23
N PRO A 142 11.04 -7.80 8.01
CA PRO A 142 10.30 -7.63 9.26
C PRO A 142 11.13 -6.84 10.28
N THR A 143 10.44 -6.07 11.11
CA THR A 143 11.00 -5.40 12.29
C THR A 143 10.53 -6.09 13.56
N SER A 144 11.03 -5.64 14.71
CA SER A 144 10.53 -6.09 16.02
C SER A 144 9.20 -5.43 16.42
N GLN A 145 8.71 -4.44 15.66
CA GLN A 145 7.47 -3.74 15.97
C GLN A 145 6.24 -4.58 15.62
N VAL A 146 5.42 -4.83 16.62
CA VAL A 146 4.14 -5.54 16.51
C VAL A 146 3.06 -4.64 17.10
N ALA A 147 1.91 -4.57 16.44
CA ALA A 147 0.73 -3.84 16.89
C ALA A 147 -0.50 -4.75 16.89
N ALA A 148 -1.47 -4.45 17.76
CA ALA A 148 -2.75 -5.13 17.72
C ALA A 148 -3.51 -4.76 16.43
N HIS A 149 -4.16 -5.75 15.82
CA HIS A 149 -5.06 -5.57 14.69
C HIS A 149 -6.47 -5.97 15.11
N ARG A 150 -7.41 -5.06 14.93
CA ARG A 150 -8.84 -5.30 15.14
C ARG A 150 -9.62 -4.68 14.00
N GLN A 151 -10.28 -5.52 13.23
CA GLN A 151 -11.15 -5.06 12.16
C GLN A 151 -12.29 -6.07 11.97
N GLY A 152 -13.53 -5.59 11.99
CA GLY A 152 -14.70 -6.46 11.93
C GLY A 152 -14.68 -7.48 13.07
N THR A 153 -14.73 -8.76 12.73
CA THR A 153 -14.68 -9.90 13.68
C THR A 153 -13.28 -10.47 13.89
N VAL A 154 -12.26 -9.92 13.20
CA VAL A 154 -10.87 -10.40 13.29
C VAL A 154 -10.10 -9.63 14.36
N GLU A 155 -9.61 -10.37 15.35
CA GLU A 155 -8.60 -9.91 16.31
C GLU A 155 -7.30 -10.66 16.02
N SER A 156 -6.22 -9.92 15.74
CA SER A 156 -4.92 -10.46 15.34
C SER A 156 -3.80 -9.49 15.75
N ALA A 157 -2.58 -9.82 15.41
CA ALA A 157 -1.46 -8.90 15.47
C ALA A 157 -1.02 -8.51 14.06
N SER A 158 -0.33 -7.40 13.94
CA SER A 158 0.33 -7.00 12.72
C SER A 158 1.79 -6.69 13.00
N ARG A 159 2.67 -7.15 12.13
CA ARG A 159 4.10 -6.87 12.18
C ARG A 159 4.46 -5.79 11.17
N ILE A 160 5.29 -4.84 11.60
CA ILE A 160 5.81 -3.79 10.72
C ILE A 160 6.98 -4.32 9.92
N TRP A 161 6.95 -4.07 8.62
CA TRP A 161 8.00 -4.36 7.66
C TRP A 161 8.51 -3.08 7.03
N ARG A 162 9.81 -3.02 6.74
CA ARG A 162 10.46 -1.82 6.19
C ARG A 162 11.38 -2.16 5.02
N ARG A 163 11.52 -1.19 4.11
CA ARG A 163 12.47 -1.17 3.01
C ARG A 163 13.10 0.21 2.89
N LYS A 164 14.42 0.28 2.74
CA LYS A 164 15.11 1.55 2.43
C LYS A 164 14.85 1.96 0.98
N LEU A 165 14.63 3.26 0.76
CA LEU A 165 14.51 3.84 -0.59
C LEU A 165 15.85 4.32 -1.15
N GLY A 166 16.87 4.51 -0.30
CA GLY A 166 18.06 5.26 -0.61
C GLY A 166 17.78 6.76 -0.43
N CYS A 167 18.27 7.35 0.64
CA CYS A 167 18.27 8.80 0.78
C CYS A 167 19.16 9.34 -0.33
N GLY A 168 18.67 10.31 -1.12
CA GLY A 168 19.51 11.07 -2.03
C GLY A 168 20.72 11.60 -1.26
N ALA A 169 21.91 11.48 -1.86
CA ALA A 169 23.18 11.81 -1.26
C ALA A 169 23.09 13.16 -0.52
N GLU A 170 23.55 13.15 0.72
CA GLU A 170 23.95 14.37 1.40
C GLU A 170 24.78 15.21 0.43
N ALA A 171 24.33 16.44 0.18
CA ALA A 171 25.16 17.42 -0.50
C ALA A 171 26.46 17.47 0.29
N SER A 172 27.55 17.00 -0.29
CA SER A 172 28.87 17.07 0.31
C SER A 172 29.17 18.54 0.63
N ALA A 173 29.13 18.86 1.91
CA ALA A 173 29.75 20.10 2.38
C ALA A 173 31.23 20.00 2.03
N GLY A 174 31.65 20.70 0.99
CA GLY A 174 33.05 20.83 0.64
C GLY A 174 33.79 21.47 1.81
N PRO A 175 35.01 21.06 2.08
CA PRO A 175 35.81 21.70 3.09
C PRO A 175 36.27 23.06 2.55
N ASN A 176 36.16 24.03 3.41
CA ASN A 176 36.76 25.34 3.25
C ASN A 176 38.21 25.26 3.69
#